data_5305a60ea21dc0f3926b478db5ef3286
#
_entry.id   5305a60ea21dc0f3926b478db5ef3286
#
_cell.length_a   1.000
_cell.length_b   1.000
_cell.length_c   1.000
_cell.angle_alpha   90.00
_cell.angle_beta   90.00
_cell.angle_gamma   90.00
#
_symmetry.space_group_name_H-M   'P 1'
#
loop_
_entity.id
_entity.type
_entity.pdbx_description
1 polymer ?
#
loop_
_entity_poly.entity_id
_entity_poly.type
_entity_poly.pdbx_seq_one_letter_code
_entity_poly.pdbx_strand_id
1 'polypeptide(L)'
;MRRFAAIPAHPQKQYTRRWRLYHFCGFYYPIREVIPIAIYHWNIGIVSRGKGKSAVAAAAYRSGEKLTNEWDGMTHDYTRKGGVVHTEIMLPPHAPPSFSDRSTLWNSVELYEKAGNAQLAREIDAALPIELSREEQIRLVREYCSSQFVSRGMCVDYAIHDTDKGNPHCHIMLTMRPLDERGAWAAKSKKEYDLDENGERIRLPSGRYKTHKIDLTGWNDKDNTLLWRKAWADYTNDFLERNGSPERIDHRSNAERGIDEIPTVHMGVAACQMEKKGIATEKGELNRNIQKANRLIREIRAQIGKLKEWIADLFKARETAPEQPPQSPNLANLLMKYLSVQREKSRKYSQRWQQQHTADE
;
A
#
# COMPACT_ATOMS: atom_id res chain seq x y z
N MET A 1 -5.51 -32.31 50.37
CA MET A 1 -6.60 -31.49 49.80
C MET A 1 -6.06 -30.10 49.51
N ARG A 2 -5.70 -29.81 48.23
CA ARG A 2 -5.31 -28.46 47.78
C ARG A 2 -6.42 -27.93 46.92
N ARG A 3 -7.00 -26.80 47.34
CA ARG A 3 -8.10 -26.12 46.63
C ARG A 3 -7.54 -25.42 45.40
N PHE A 4 -8.11 -25.70 44.23
CA PHE A 4 -7.89 -24.94 42.99
C PHE A 4 -8.62 -23.61 43.10
N ALA A 5 -7.88 -22.50 42.96
CA ALA A 5 -8.45 -21.16 42.86
C ALA A 5 -8.93 -20.94 41.41
N ALA A 6 -10.16 -20.49 41.28
CA ALA A 6 -10.79 -20.16 39.99
C ALA A 6 -10.15 -18.90 39.41
N ILE A 7 -9.84 -18.95 38.09
CA ILE A 7 -9.38 -17.81 37.29
C ILE A 7 -10.60 -16.90 37.03
N PRO A 8 -10.52 -15.60 37.29
CA PRO A 8 -11.64 -14.70 37.01
C PRO A 8 -11.78 -14.48 35.52
N ALA A 9 -13.01 -14.60 35.02
CA ALA A 9 -13.37 -14.32 33.64
C ALA A 9 -13.13 -12.84 33.29
N HIS A 10 -12.47 -12.62 32.16
CA HIS A 10 -12.28 -11.29 31.58
C HIS A 10 -13.65 -10.67 31.21
N PRO A 11 -13.90 -9.40 31.55
CA PRO A 11 -15.12 -8.74 31.14
C PRO A 11 -15.12 -8.50 29.63
N GLN A 12 -16.11 -9.04 28.94
CA GLN A 12 -16.42 -8.69 27.55
C GLN A 12 -16.69 -7.18 27.49
N LYS A 13 -15.82 -6.43 26.82
CA LYS A 13 -16.09 -5.03 26.48
C LYS A 13 -17.23 -4.98 25.48
N GLN A 14 -18.41 -4.61 25.94
CA GLN A 14 -19.52 -4.20 25.10
C GLN A 14 -19.11 -2.94 24.36
N TYR A 15 -18.90 -3.04 23.05
CA TYR A 15 -18.74 -1.89 22.17
C TYR A 15 -20.09 -1.18 22.04
N THR A 16 -20.31 -0.14 22.83
CA THR A 16 -21.43 0.77 22.65
C THR A 16 -21.18 1.60 21.37
N ARG A 17 -22.04 1.39 20.37
CA ARG A 17 -22.06 2.14 19.11
C ARG A 17 -22.26 3.62 19.42
N ARG A 18 -21.22 4.42 19.24
CA ARG A 18 -21.28 5.88 19.39
C ARG A 18 -21.45 6.48 18.00
N TRP A 19 -22.68 6.92 17.68
CA TRP A 19 -23.01 7.65 16.48
C TRP A 19 -22.37 9.04 16.53
N ARG A 20 -21.44 9.40 15.64
CA ARG A 20 -21.03 10.78 15.40
C ARG A 20 -21.74 11.28 14.15
N LEU A 21 -22.61 12.25 14.33
CA LEU A 21 -23.31 12.99 13.28
C LEU A 21 -22.39 14.13 12.81
N TYR A 22 -22.00 14.11 11.55
CA TYR A 22 -21.38 15.26 10.90
C TYR A 22 -22.43 16.05 10.13
N HIS A 23 -22.52 17.35 10.45
CA HIS A 23 -23.39 18.29 9.77
C HIS A 23 -22.76 18.73 8.46
N PHE A 24 -23.33 18.38 7.33
CA PHE A 24 -22.99 18.95 6.03
C PHE A 24 -24.28 19.24 5.27
N CYS A 25 -24.55 20.54 5.06
CA CYS A 25 -25.66 21.06 4.25
C CYS A 25 -27.01 20.35 4.42
N GLY A 26 -27.63 20.45 5.59
CA GLY A 26 -29.08 20.28 5.74
C GLY A 26 -29.72 18.90 5.49
N PHE A 27 -28.97 17.88 5.07
CA PHE A 27 -29.50 16.53 4.83
C PHE A 27 -28.87 15.50 5.75
N TYR A 28 -29.71 14.82 6.54
CA TYR A 28 -29.34 13.65 7.34
C TYR A 28 -29.27 12.42 6.44
N TYR A 29 -28.09 12.03 6.01
CA TYR A 29 -27.86 10.66 5.52
C TYR A 29 -27.35 9.80 6.68
N PRO A 30 -27.96 8.61 6.93
CA PRO A 30 -27.34 7.64 7.80
C PRO A 30 -26.06 7.15 7.10
N ILE A 31 -24.91 7.69 7.51
CA ILE A 31 -23.64 7.15 7.08
C ILE A 31 -23.56 5.78 7.74
N ARG A 32 -23.70 4.71 6.96
CA ARG A 32 -23.14 3.40 7.35
C ARG A 32 -21.70 3.71 7.76
N GLU A 33 -21.33 3.36 8.99
CA GLU A 33 -19.92 3.34 9.38
C GLU A 33 -19.17 2.62 8.26
N VAL A 34 -18.36 3.38 7.52
CA VAL A 34 -17.39 2.78 6.62
C VAL A 34 -16.39 2.15 7.58
N ILE A 35 -16.56 0.86 7.83
CA ILE A 35 -15.54 0.08 8.54
C ILE A 35 -14.28 0.28 7.69
N PRO A 36 -13.25 0.91 8.24
CA PRO A 36 -12.02 1.09 7.47
C PRO A 36 -11.47 -0.29 7.15
N ILE A 37 -11.43 -0.60 5.89
CA ILE A 37 -10.90 -1.86 5.37
C ILE A 37 -9.40 -1.69 5.23
N ALA A 38 -8.61 -2.64 5.69
CA ALA A 38 -7.17 -2.67 5.48
C ALA A 38 -6.86 -2.46 3.99
N ILE A 39 -6.15 -1.37 3.68
CA ILE A 39 -5.85 -0.98 2.30
C ILE A 39 -4.41 -1.38 1.98
N TYR A 40 -4.23 -2.14 0.88
CA TYR A 40 -2.89 -2.38 0.37
C TYR A 40 -2.36 -1.12 -0.30
N HIS A 41 -1.32 -0.55 0.29
CA HIS A 41 -0.47 0.45 -0.36
C HIS A 41 0.98 0.11 -0.09
N TRP A 42 1.77 -0.01 -1.14
CA TRP A 42 3.20 -0.24 -1.05
C TRP A 42 3.87 0.36 -2.28
N ASN A 43 4.77 1.29 -2.07
CA ASN A 43 5.50 2.00 -3.11
C ASN A 43 6.98 1.94 -2.83
N ILE A 44 7.81 1.91 -3.89
CA ILE A 44 9.26 1.89 -3.80
C ILE A 44 9.85 3.00 -4.67
N GLY A 45 10.85 3.67 -4.14
CA GLY A 45 11.55 4.74 -4.82
C GLY A 45 13.05 4.71 -4.55
N ILE A 46 13.76 5.60 -5.24
CA ILE A 46 15.19 5.82 -5.04
C ILE A 46 15.44 7.29 -4.70
N VAL A 47 16.10 7.51 -3.58
CA VAL A 47 16.70 8.79 -3.23
C VAL A 47 18.01 8.92 -4.02
N SER A 48 18.07 9.87 -4.94
CA SER A 48 19.21 10.02 -5.85
C SER A 48 19.66 11.47 -5.88
N ARG A 49 20.97 11.68 -5.76
CA ARG A 49 21.60 13.01 -5.84
C ARG A 49 21.35 13.68 -7.19
N GLY A 50 21.38 12.91 -8.29
CA GLY A 50 21.10 13.44 -9.63
C GLY A 50 19.66 13.97 -9.82
N LYS A 51 18.74 13.66 -8.89
CA LYS A 51 17.38 14.22 -8.82
C LYS A 51 17.25 15.35 -7.79
N GLY A 52 18.38 15.89 -7.31
CA GLY A 52 18.39 16.92 -6.26
C GLY A 52 17.92 16.44 -4.89
N LYS A 53 17.93 15.10 -4.63
CA LYS A 53 17.54 14.53 -3.34
C LYS A 53 18.78 14.20 -2.51
N SER A 54 18.67 14.35 -1.18
CA SER A 54 19.66 13.96 -0.18
C SER A 54 19.11 12.86 0.71
N ALA A 55 19.94 11.89 1.10
CA ALA A 55 19.58 10.85 2.05
C ALA A 55 19.40 11.44 3.46
N VAL A 56 20.25 12.38 3.86
CA VAL A 56 20.15 13.10 5.15
C VAL A 56 18.84 13.91 5.21
N ALA A 57 18.49 14.65 4.15
CA ALA A 57 17.21 15.38 4.09
C ALA A 57 16.02 14.44 4.16
N ALA A 58 16.09 13.31 3.47
CA ALA A 58 15.03 12.31 3.46
C ALA A 58 14.85 11.66 4.84
N ALA A 59 15.94 11.35 5.54
CA ALA A 59 15.92 10.80 6.89
C ALA A 59 15.37 11.82 7.89
N ALA A 60 15.86 13.07 7.87
CA ALA A 60 15.36 14.14 8.73
C ALA A 60 13.86 14.37 8.57
N TYR A 61 13.36 14.38 7.32
CA TYR A 61 11.92 14.52 7.05
C TYR A 61 11.10 13.38 7.64
N ARG A 62 11.57 12.13 7.53
CA ARG A 62 10.82 10.96 7.99
C ARG A 62 10.83 10.83 9.50
N SER A 63 11.99 11.08 10.12
CA SER A 63 12.12 10.99 11.57
C SER A 63 11.57 12.22 12.32
N GLY A 64 11.36 13.34 11.62
CA GLY A 64 11.00 14.61 12.29
C GLY A 64 12.16 15.23 13.05
N GLU A 65 13.39 14.95 12.65
CA GLU A 65 14.60 15.43 13.31
C GLU A 65 15.23 16.62 12.57
N LYS A 66 16.22 17.22 13.23
CA LYS A 66 17.10 18.22 12.64
C LYS A 66 18.45 17.57 12.34
N LEU A 67 18.78 17.41 11.06
CA LEU A 67 20.02 16.82 10.61
C LEU A 67 20.77 17.76 9.66
N THR A 68 22.10 17.79 9.78
CA THR A 68 22.97 18.53 8.87
C THR A 68 23.63 17.56 7.89
N ASN A 69 23.51 17.83 6.61
CA ASN A 69 24.18 17.07 5.56
C ASN A 69 25.61 17.60 5.41
N GLU A 70 26.59 16.77 5.72
CA GLU A 70 28.02 17.12 5.65
C GLU A 70 28.55 17.22 4.22
N TRP A 71 27.83 16.66 3.23
CA TRP A 71 28.21 16.75 1.82
C TRP A 71 28.08 18.17 1.25
N ASP A 72 27.04 18.90 1.64
CA ASP A 72 26.73 20.23 1.13
C ASP A 72 26.61 21.31 2.23
N GLY A 73 26.74 20.93 3.50
CA GLY A 73 26.62 21.79 4.66
C GLY A 73 25.19 22.22 4.99
N MET A 74 24.17 21.72 4.27
CA MET A 74 22.79 22.12 4.49
C MET A 74 22.17 21.43 5.71
N THR A 75 21.51 22.23 6.55
CA THR A 75 20.74 21.72 7.70
C THR A 75 19.25 21.60 7.36
N HIS A 76 18.71 20.42 7.57
CA HIS A 76 17.30 20.09 7.38
C HIS A 76 16.62 19.98 8.74
N ASP A 77 15.71 20.88 9.06
CA ASP A 77 15.01 20.95 10.35
C ASP A 77 13.52 20.61 10.16
N TYR A 78 13.13 19.43 10.63
CA TYR A 78 11.74 18.96 10.62
C TYR A 78 11.20 18.71 12.02
N THR A 79 11.80 19.31 13.07
CA THR A 79 11.37 19.13 14.46
C THR A 79 9.95 19.59 14.74
N ARG A 80 9.41 20.49 13.89
CA ARG A 80 8.00 20.94 13.96
C ARG A 80 7.01 20.02 13.25
N LYS A 81 7.50 18.93 12.62
CA LYS A 81 6.63 17.99 11.92
C LYS A 81 5.87 17.12 12.92
N GLY A 82 4.55 17.24 12.92
CA GLY A 82 3.69 16.33 13.68
C GLY A 82 3.46 14.98 12.99
N GLY A 83 2.94 14.02 13.75
CA GLY A 83 2.50 12.73 13.23
C GLY A 83 3.60 11.67 13.12
N VAL A 84 4.83 11.93 13.53
CA VAL A 84 5.85 10.90 13.70
C VAL A 84 5.63 10.22 15.05
N VAL A 85 5.26 8.94 15.04
CA VAL A 85 4.87 8.21 16.26
C VAL A 85 5.88 7.15 16.68
N HIS A 86 6.76 6.74 15.76
CA HIS A 86 7.86 5.81 16.06
C HIS A 86 8.97 5.96 15.02
N THR A 87 10.22 5.82 15.44
CA THR A 87 11.39 5.72 14.57
C THR A 87 12.35 4.67 15.10
N GLU A 88 12.98 3.93 14.21
CA GLU A 88 13.95 2.90 14.60
C GLU A 88 14.99 2.70 13.49
N ILE A 89 16.24 2.48 13.89
CA ILE A 89 17.32 2.03 13.00
C ILE A 89 17.64 0.58 13.34
N MET A 90 17.63 -0.27 12.32
CA MET A 90 17.97 -1.68 12.43
C MET A 90 19.23 -1.95 11.62
N LEU A 91 20.20 -2.56 12.23
CA LEU A 91 21.53 -2.79 11.67
C LEU A 91 21.82 -4.28 11.49
N PRO A 92 22.51 -4.68 10.41
CA PRO A 92 23.05 -6.03 10.32
C PRO A 92 24.17 -6.22 11.36
N PRO A 93 24.47 -7.46 11.79
CA PRO A 93 25.37 -7.74 12.92
C PRO A 93 26.78 -7.16 12.80
N HIS A 94 27.25 -6.98 11.56
CA HIS A 94 28.60 -6.47 11.25
C HIS A 94 28.64 -4.96 11.03
N ALA A 95 27.50 -4.27 11.15
CA ALA A 95 27.47 -2.81 11.01
C ALA A 95 28.11 -2.12 12.20
N PRO A 96 28.78 -0.98 11.98
CA PRO A 96 29.33 -0.17 13.09
C PRO A 96 28.21 0.25 14.06
N PRO A 97 28.40 0.10 15.38
CA PRO A 97 27.40 0.55 16.36
C PRO A 97 27.03 2.03 16.23
N SER A 98 27.96 2.86 15.73
CA SER A 98 27.71 4.30 15.48
C SER A 98 26.62 4.56 14.43
N PHE A 99 26.30 3.59 13.57
CA PHE A 99 25.20 3.70 12.60
C PHE A 99 23.81 3.62 13.24
N SER A 100 23.72 3.35 14.54
CA SER A 100 22.48 3.56 15.31
C SER A 100 22.11 5.04 15.43
N ASP A 101 23.06 5.95 15.24
CA ASP A 101 22.82 7.39 15.08
C ASP A 101 22.49 7.70 13.61
N ARG A 102 21.32 8.31 13.40
CA ARG A 102 20.77 8.62 12.07
C ARG A 102 21.64 9.58 11.27
N SER A 103 22.19 10.60 11.94
CA SER A 103 23.09 11.56 11.32
C SER A 103 24.35 10.87 10.82
N THR A 104 24.97 10.05 11.64
CA THR A 104 26.17 9.29 11.31
C THR A 104 25.93 8.32 10.16
N LEU A 105 24.85 7.57 10.17
CA LEU A 105 24.52 6.60 9.13
C LEU A 105 24.37 7.28 7.76
N TRP A 106 23.50 8.31 7.67
CA TRP A 106 23.17 8.90 6.39
C TRP A 106 24.23 9.85 5.86
N ASN A 107 24.98 10.53 6.73
CA ASN A 107 26.19 11.27 6.32
C ASN A 107 27.28 10.34 5.80
N SER A 108 27.49 9.18 6.44
CA SER A 108 28.42 8.16 5.93
C SER A 108 28.06 7.71 4.51
N VAL A 109 26.76 7.54 4.19
CA VAL A 109 26.29 7.21 2.83
C VAL A 109 26.57 8.37 1.86
N GLU A 110 26.20 9.61 2.22
CA GLU A 110 26.40 10.79 1.38
C GLU A 110 27.88 11.00 1.02
N LEU A 111 28.76 10.88 2.00
CA LEU A 111 30.21 11.08 1.82
C LEU A 111 30.87 9.96 1.03
N TYR A 112 30.37 8.72 1.17
CA TYR A 112 30.92 7.58 0.44
C TYR A 112 30.49 7.55 -1.03
N GLU A 113 29.24 7.89 -1.33
CA GLU A 113 28.67 7.89 -2.69
C GLU A 113 28.98 9.19 -3.44
N LYS A 114 30.21 9.33 -3.95
CA LYS A 114 30.75 10.59 -4.52
C LYS A 114 30.18 10.99 -5.89
N ALA A 115 29.52 10.08 -6.62
CA ALA A 115 29.04 10.39 -7.96
C ALA A 115 27.89 11.40 -7.95
N GLY A 116 27.86 12.36 -8.89
CA GLY A 116 26.79 13.35 -9.00
C GLY A 116 25.41 12.75 -9.27
N ASN A 117 25.33 11.54 -9.83
CA ASN A 117 24.08 10.80 -10.05
C ASN A 117 23.90 9.61 -9.08
N ALA A 118 24.59 9.65 -7.93
CA ALA A 118 24.58 8.56 -6.97
C ALA A 118 23.14 8.22 -6.49
N GLN A 119 22.87 6.94 -6.39
CA GLN A 119 21.73 6.41 -5.67
C GLN A 119 22.13 6.27 -4.20
N LEU A 120 21.51 7.06 -3.32
CA LEU A 120 21.88 7.20 -1.92
C LEU A 120 21.11 6.25 -1.01
N ALA A 121 19.81 6.13 -1.24
CA ALA A 121 18.95 5.23 -0.48
C ALA A 121 17.83 4.67 -1.37
N ARG A 122 17.32 3.51 -0.98
CA ARG A 122 16.03 3.02 -1.44
C ARG A 122 14.99 3.42 -0.40
N GLU A 123 13.86 3.93 -0.87
CA GLU A 123 12.75 4.30 0.00
C GLU A 123 11.54 3.40 -0.29
N ILE A 124 10.83 2.98 0.76
CA ILE A 124 9.58 2.24 0.67
C ILE A 124 8.56 2.98 1.54
N ASP A 125 7.36 3.18 0.99
CA ASP A 125 6.22 3.72 1.70
C ASP A 125 5.12 2.64 1.72
N ALA A 126 4.64 2.25 2.90
CA ALA A 126 3.63 1.22 3.03
C ALA A 126 2.54 1.61 4.04
N ALA A 127 1.28 1.36 3.68
CA ALA A 127 0.16 1.56 4.60
C ALA A 127 0.17 0.50 5.72
N LEU A 128 -0.21 0.92 6.91
CA LEU A 128 -0.37 0.04 8.08
C LEU A 128 -1.86 -0.18 8.36
N PRO A 129 -2.27 -1.40 8.71
CA PRO A 129 -3.64 -1.67 9.10
C PRO A 129 -4.01 -0.89 10.36
N ILE A 130 -5.15 -0.24 10.33
CA ILE A 130 -5.71 0.45 11.50
C ILE A 130 -6.33 -0.53 12.51
N GLU A 131 -6.57 -1.75 12.08
CA GLU A 131 -7.07 -2.87 12.88
C GLU A 131 -6.03 -3.36 13.88
N LEU A 132 -4.75 -3.05 13.64
CA LEU A 132 -3.65 -3.39 14.55
C LEU A 132 -3.39 -2.27 15.56
N SER A 133 -3.06 -2.64 16.78
CA SER A 133 -2.54 -1.69 17.77
C SER A 133 -1.21 -1.08 17.31
N ARG A 134 -0.80 0.04 17.92
CA ARG A 134 0.48 0.66 17.61
C ARG A 134 1.65 -0.29 17.83
N GLU A 135 1.62 -1.05 18.91
CA GLU A 135 2.63 -2.05 19.23
C GLU A 135 2.72 -3.14 18.17
N GLU A 136 1.57 -3.63 17.69
CA GLU A 136 1.51 -4.61 16.62
C GLU A 136 1.99 -4.04 15.28
N GLN A 137 1.67 -2.78 14.98
CA GLN A 137 2.18 -2.09 13.79
C GLN A 137 3.71 -1.97 13.82
N ILE A 138 4.30 -1.61 14.97
CA ILE A 138 5.75 -1.56 15.15
C ILE A 138 6.37 -2.95 14.96
N ARG A 139 5.78 -3.99 15.56
CA ARG A 139 6.25 -5.37 15.43
C ARG A 139 6.19 -5.85 13.98
N LEU A 140 5.10 -5.57 13.27
CA LEU A 140 4.93 -5.88 11.85
C LEU A 140 6.07 -5.30 11.01
N VAL A 141 6.33 -3.99 11.15
CA VAL A 141 7.41 -3.32 10.40
C VAL A 141 8.76 -3.89 10.76
N ARG A 142 9.02 -4.13 12.06
CA ARG A 142 10.30 -4.70 12.55
C ARG A 142 10.54 -6.11 12.01
N GLU A 143 9.56 -7.01 12.08
CA GLU A 143 9.68 -8.37 11.58
C GLU A 143 9.89 -8.40 10.06
N TYR A 144 9.11 -7.59 9.32
CA TYR A 144 9.28 -7.44 7.88
C TYR A 144 10.68 -6.91 7.51
N CYS A 145 11.14 -5.82 8.14
CA CYS A 145 12.44 -5.23 7.87
C CYS A 145 13.59 -6.18 8.24
N SER A 146 13.50 -6.86 9.37
CA SER A 146 14.49 -7.83 9.80
C SER A 146 14.67 -8.96 8.79
N SER A 147 13.56 -9.55 8.36
CA SER A 147 13.54 -10.67 7.42
C SER A 147 13.95 -10.28 6.00
N GLN A 148 13.43 -9.15 5.48
CA GLN A 148 13.60 -8.83 4.06
C GLN A 148 14.86 -8.03 3.76
N PHE A 149 15.37 -7.26 4.72
CA PHE A 149 16.45 -6.30 4.47
C PHE A 149 17.66 -6.49 5.37
N VAL A 150 17.48 -6.51 6.70
CA VAL A 150 18.60 -6.64 7.64
C VAL A 150 19.32 -7.97 7.46
N SER A 151 18.57 -9.07 7.30
CA SER A 151 19.13 -10.40 7.04
C SER A 151 19.97 -10.49 5.75
N ARG A 152 19.74 -9.55 4.81
CA ARG A 152 20.52 -9.44 3.57
C ARG A 152 21.69 -8.45 3.68
N GLY A 153 21.91 -7.87 4.86
CA GLY A 153 23.02 -6.95 5.13
C GLY A 153 22.73 -5.48 4.85
N MET A 154 21.46 -5.08 4.66
CA MET A 154 21.07 -3.68 4.54
C MET A 154 20.90 -3.04 5.92
N CYS A 155 21.39 -1.81 6.10
CA CYS A 155 20.92 -0.98 7.21
C CYS A 155 19.54 -0.43 6.86
N VAL A 156 18.65 -0.45 7.84
CA VAL A 156 17.27 0.00 7.73
C VAL A 156 17.05 1.16 8.68
N ASP A 157 16.44 2.22 8.20
CA ASP A 157 15.94 3.33 9.03
C ASP A 157 14.46 3.52 8.70
N TYR A 158 13.56 3.26 9.66
CA TYR A 158 12.14 3.41 9.40
C TYR A 158 11.47 4.35 10.39
N ALA A 159 10.40 4.99 9.91
CA ALA A 159 9.52 5.83 10.71
C ALA A 159 8.07 5.44 10.47
N ILE A 160 7.26 5.42 11.52
CA ILE A 160 5.81 5.27 11.44
C ILE A 160 5.17 6.64 11.62
N HIS A 161 4.32 7.00 10.68
CA HIS A 161 3.56 8.24 10.72
C HIS A 161 2.08 7.94 10.91
N ASP A 162 1.47 8.69 11.81
CA ASP A 162 0.04 8.69 12.04
C ASP A 162 -0.40 10.06 12.55
N THR A 163 -1.45 10.59 11.95
CA THR A 163 -2.04 11.87 12.37
C THR A 163 -3.42 11.69 12.99
N ASP A 164 -3.75 10.48 13.44
CA ASP A 164 -5.07 10.08 13.98
C ASP A 164 -6.24 10.31 13.00
N LYS A 165 -5.93 10.44 11.70
CA LYS A 165 -6.91 10.63 10.62
C LYS A 165 -7.20 9.35 9.84
N GLY A 166 -6.82 8.19 10.38
CA GLY A 166 -7.10 6.87 9.80
C GLY A 166 -6.23 6.49 8.61
N ASN A 167 -4.99 6.98 8.55
CA ASN A 167 -4.02 6.60 7.53
C ASN A 167 -2.62 6.37 8.13
N PRO A 168 -2.46 5.43 9.08
CA PRO A 168 -1.15 5.05 9.57
C PRO A 168 -0.33 4.43 8.44
N HIS A 169 0.95 4.84 8.33
CA HIS A 169 1.86 4.33 7.30
C HIS A 169 3.30 4.37 7.78
N CYS A 170 4.12 3.50 7.20
CA CYS A 170 5.56 3.49 7.47
C CYS A 170 6.35 3.94 6.26
N HIS A 171 7.43 4.66 6.54
CA HIS A 171 8.48 5.00 5.60
C HIS A 171 9.73 4.23 5.99
N ILE A 172 10.29 3.46 5.06
CA ILE A 172 11.48 2.65 5.28
C ILE A 172 12.56 3.16 4.34
N MET A 173 13.72 3.48 4.87
CA MET A 173 14.92 3.82 4.11
C MET A 173 15.95 2.69 4.24
N LEU A 174 16.51 2.29 3.12
CA LEU A 174 17.48 1.19 3.03
C LEU A 174 18.77 1.68 2.41
N THR A 175 19.90 1.23 2.93
CA THR A 175 21.19 1.47 2.28
C THR A 175 21.29 0.71 0.96
N MET A 176 22.00 1.31 -0.02
CA MET A 176 22.17 0.75 -1.36
C MET A 176 23.53 0.07 -1.56
N ARG A 177 24.33 0.02 -0.50
CA ARG A 177 25.68 -0.54 -0.49
C ARG A 177 25.82 -1.47 0.71
N PRO A 178 26.43 -2.65 0.51
CA PRO A 178 26.70 -3.56 1.62
C PRO A 178 27.87 -3.07 2.47
N LEU A 179 27.93 -3.56 3.68
CA LEU A 179 29.08 -3.46 4.56
C LEU A 179 29.91 -4.74 4.44
N ASP A 180 31.22 -4.64 4.57
CA ASP A 180 32.09 -5.81 4.73
C ASP A 180 32.07 -6.34 6.19
N GLU A 181 32.78 -7.40 6.47
CA GLU A 181 32.86 -8.02 7.81
C GLU A 181 33.45 -7.10 8.88
N ARG A 182 34.17 -6.05 8.46
CA ARG A 182 34.75 -5.02 9.37
C ARG A 182 33.86 -3.81 9.52
N GLY A 183 32.67 -3.81 8.92
CA GLY A 183 31.73 -2.69 8.96
C GLY A 183 32.07 -1.52 8.02
N ALA A 184 33.01 -1.69 7.11
CA ALA A 184 33.30 -0.68 6.09
C ALA A 184 32.42 -0.87 4.84
N TRP A 185 32.16 0.24 4.14
CA TRP A 185 31.38 0.18 2.89
C TRP A 185 32.08 -0.66 1.81
N ALA A 186 31.47 -1.73 1.37
CA ALA A 186 31.97 -2.63 0.34
C ALA A 186 31.47 -2.23 -1.07
N ALA A 187 32.05 -2.84 -2.10
CA ALA A 187 31.65 -2.60 -3.47
C ALA A 187 30.25 -3.20 -3.75
N LYS A 188 29.32 -2.43 -4.33
CA LYS A 188 28.00 -2.91 -4.77
C LYS A 188 28.03 -3.58 -6.14
N SER A 189 29.12 -3.42 -6.88
CA SER A 189 29.30 -4.02 -8.21
C SER A 189 30.77 -4.08 -8.58
N LYS A 190 31.13 -5.00 -9.45
CA LYS A 190 32.44 -5.09 -10.09
C LYS A 190 32.29 -4.99 -11.62
N LYS A 191 33.38 -4.57 -12.29
CA LYS A 191 33.48 -4.67 -13.75
C LYS A 191 34.18 -5.96 -14.08
N GLU A 192 33.65 -6.71 -15.02
CA GLU A 192 34.31 -7.86 -15.62
C GLU A 192 34.54 -7.61 -17.10
N TYR A 193 35.64 -8.17 -17.64
CA TYR A 193 35.95 -8.07 -19.04
C TYR A 193 35.11 -9.09 -19.82
N ASP A 194 34.57 -8.67 -20.95
CA ASP A 194 33.97 -9.58 -21.91
C ASP A 194 35.09 -10.35 -22.62
N LEU A 195 34.94 -11.65 -22.67
CA LEU A 195 35.89 -12.56 -23.34
C LEU A 195 35.31 -13.02 -24.68
N ASP A 196 36.18 -13.25 -25.66
CA ASP A 196 35.83 -13.87 -26.92
C ASP A 196 35.79 -15.42 -26.79
N GLU A 197 35.56 -16.11 -27.91
CA GLU A 197 35.49 -17.58 -27.96
C GLU A 197 36.80 -18.29 -27.55
N ASN A 198 37.93 -17.55 -27.59
CA ASN A 198 39.25 -18.07 -27.21
C ASN A 198 39.61 -17.72 -25.76
N GLY A 199 38.73 -17.00 -25.04
CA GLY A 199 38.98 -16.56 -23.67
C GLY A 199 39.81 -15.26 -23.59
N GLU A 200 40.03 -14.56 -24.71
CA GLU A 200 40.73 -13.29 -24.74
C GLU A 200 39.80 -12.09 -24.54
N ARG A 201 40.33 -11.01 -23.97
CA ARG A 201 39.53 -9.78 -23.71
C ARG A 201 39.17 -9.08 -25.00
N ILE A 202 37.89 -8.87 -25.25
CA ILE A 202 37.37 -8.15 -26.42
C ILE A 202 37.81 -6.70 -26.38
N ARG A 203 38.47 -6.21 -27.46
CA ARG A 203 38.80 -4.80 -27.65
C ARG A 203 37.71 -4.09 -28.44
N LEU A 204 37.36 -2.89 -27.97
CA LEU A 204 36.48 -1.97 -28.68
C LEU A 204 37.27 -1.17 -29.72
N PRO A 205 36.61 -0.57 -30.74
CA PRO A 205 37.27 0.30 -31.72
C PRO A 205 38.05 1.47 -31.11
N SER A 206 37.65 1.87 -29.88
CA SER A 206 38.32 2.93 -29.09
C SER A 206 39.65 2.47 -28.46
N GLY A 207 40.06 1.23 -28.65
CA GLY A 207 41.25 0.61 -28.01
C GLY A 207 41.04 0.16 -26.57
N ARG A 208 39.87 0.46 -25.96
CA ARG A 208 39.53 0.00 -24.61
C ARG A 208 39.00 -1.42 -24.65
N TYR A 209 39.15 -2.14 -23.54
CA TYR A 209 38.53 -3.46 -23.38
C TYR A 209 37.03 -3.31 -23.10
N LYS A 210 36.24 -4.18 -23.71
CA LYS A 210 34.81 -4.30 -23.45
C LYS A 210 34.62 -4.88 -22.06
N THR A 211 33.75 -4.26 -21.29
CA THR A 211 33.43 -4.66 -19.91
C THR A 211 31.95 -4.60 -19.66
N HIS A 212 31.44 -5.50 -18.85
CA HIS A 212 30.10 -5.39 -18.26
C HIS A 212 30.17 -5.25 -16.74
N LYS A 213 29.06 -4.79 -16.17
CA LYS A 213 28.94 -4.56 -14.73
C LYS A 213 28.19 -5.72 -14.11
N ILE A 214 28.78 -6.35 -13.10
CA ILE A 214 28.14 -7.38 -12.28
C ILE A 214 27.67 -6.76 -10.97
N ASP A 215 26.40 -6.97 -10.63
CA ASP A 215 25.87 -6.66 -9.29
C ASP A 215 26.35 -7.74 -8.30
N LEU A 216 27.00 -7.31 -7.22
CA LEU A 216 27.53 -8.22 -6.19
C LEU A 216 26.51 -8.52 -5.10
N THR A 217 25.43 -7.77 -5.03
CA THR A 217 24.46 -7.84 -3.94
C THR A 217 23.14 -8.49 -4.34
N GLY A 218 22.82 -8.45 -5.63
CA GLY A 218 21.49 -8.81 -6.13
C GLY A 218 20.37 -7.89 -5.66
N TRP A 219 20.68 -6.81 -4.92
CA TRP A 219 19.66 -5.93 -4.32
C TRP A 219 18.89 -5.11 -5.36
N ASN A 220 19.46 -4.93 -6.55
CA ASN A 220 18.86 -4.20 -7.67
C ASN A 220 18.12 -5.10 -8.66
N ASP A 221 18.01 -6.38 -8.37
CA ASP A 221 17.19 -7.28 -9.17
C ASP A 221 15.73 -6.80 -9.17
N LYS A 222 15.15 -6.79 -10.37
CA LYS A 222 13.76 -6.35 -10.59
C LYS A 222 12.76 -7.23 -9.84
N ASP A 223 13.06 -8.51 -9.70
CA ASP A 223 12.20 -9.47 -9.02
C ASP A 223 12.07 -9.18 -7.52
N ASN A 224 13.08 -8.56 -6.91
CA ASN A 224 13.01 -8.14 -5.51
C ASN A 224 11.80 -7.25 -5.22
N THR A 225 11.41 -6.37 -6.14
CA THR A 225 10.24 -5.50 -5.94
C THR A 225 8.96 -6.31 -5.78
N LEU A 226 8.78 -7.35 -6.59
CA LEU A 226 7.62 -8.24 -6.51
C LEU A 226 7.66 -9.09 -5.23
N LEU A 227 8.84 -9.63 -4.89
CA LEU A 227 9.05 -10.41 -3.66
C LEU A 227 8.76 -9.59 -2.41
N TRP A 228 9.29 -8.36 -2.32
CA TRP A 228 9.07 -7.49 -1.16
C TRP A 228 7.61 -7.03 -1.05
N ARG A 229 6.95 -6.74 -2.17
CA ARG A 229 5.52 -6.41 -2.19
C ARG A 229 4.66 -7.58 -1.70
N LYS A 230 4.96 -8.79 -2.17
CA LYS A 230 4.27 -10.00 -1.73
C LYS A 230 4.52 -10.24 -0.24
N ALA A 231 5.79 -10.19 0.19
CA ALA A 231 6.15 -10.37 1.59
C ALA A 231 5.43 -9.38 2.50
N TRP A 232 5.31 -8.09 2.11
CA TRP A 232 4.54 -7.11 2.87
C TRP A 232 3.09 -7.54 3.08
N ALA A 233 2.43 -8.03 2.03
CA ALA A 233 1.06 -8.53 2.14
C ALA A 233 0.96 -9.77 3.04
N ASP A 234 1.90 -10.71 2.90
CA ASP A 234 1.93 -11.94 3.69
C ASP A 234 2.12 -11.63 5.18
N TYR A 235 3.11 -10.79 5.56
CA TYR A 235 3.33 -10.35 6.93
C TYR A 235 2.13 -9.61 7.50
N THR A 236 1.56 -8.69 6.73
CA THR A 236 0.38 -7.94 7.16
C THR A 236 -0.82 -8.85 7.43
N ASN A 237 -1.06 -9.81 6.54
CA ASN A 237 -2.17 -10.76 6.69
C ASN A 237 -1.99 -11.71 7.88
N ASP A 238 -0.76 -12.14 8.14
CA ASP A 238 -0.43 -12.94 9.30
C ASP A 238 -0.68 -12.17 10.63
N PHE A 239 -0.27 -10.89 10.68
CA PHE A 239 -0.55 -10.05 11.84
C PHE A 239 -2.04 -9.76 12.02
N LEU A 240 -2.78 -9.53 10.96
CA LEU A 240 -4.24 -9.37 11.01
C LEU A 240 -4.91 -10.64 11.54
N GLU A 241 -4.48 -11.81 11.08
CA GLU A 241 -5.00 -13.10 11.52
C GLU A 241 -4.72 -13.37 13.01
N ARG A 242 -3.48 -13.19 13.45
CA ARG A 242 -3.07 -13.33 14.87
C ARG A 242 -3.86 -12.40 15.80
N ASN A 243 -4.30 -11.25 15.28
CA ASN A 243 -5.11 -10.28 16.03
C ASN A 243 -6.62 -10.46 15.83
N GLY A 244 -7.05 -11.55 15.20
CA GLY A 244 -8.47 -11.90 15.03
C GLY A 244 -9.22 -11.01 14.05
N SER A 245 -8.53 -10.25 13.20
CA SER A 245 -9.17 -9.47 12.14
C SER A 245 -9.52 -10.34 10.95
N PRO A 246 -10.75 -10.23 10.38
CA PRO A 246 -11.12 -10.92 9.16
C PRO A 246 -10.55 -10.28 7.90
N GLU A 247 -10.04 -9.05 8.01
CA GLU A 247 -9.54 -8.27 6.88
C GLU A 247 -8.26 -8.88 6.30
N ARG A 248 -8.11 -8.78 4.98
CA ARG A 248 -6.92 -9.25 4.26
C ARG A 248 -6.56 -8.26 3.16
N ILE A 249 -5.27 -8.10 2.93
CA ILE A 249 -4.72 -7.30 1.82
C ILE A 249 -4.14 -8.19 0.74
N ASP A 250 -4.09 -7.71 -0.49
CA ASP A 250 -3.53 -8.42 -1.63
C ASP A 250 -2.58 -7.50 -2.41
N HIS A 251 -1.36 -7.98 -2.66
CA HIS A 251 -0.31 -7.24 -3.36
C HIS A 251 -0.50 -7.18 -4.88
N ARG A 252 -1.37 -8.04 -5.43
CA ARG A 252 -1.64 -8.12 -6.87
C ARG A 252 -2.51 -6.96 -7.33
N SER A 253 -2.33 -6.54 -8.56
CA SER A 253 -3.19 -5.54 -9.18
C SER A 253 -4.64 -6.04 -9.32
N ASN A 254 -5.58 -5.14 -9.48
CA ASN A 254 -6.98 -5.51 -9.72
C ASN A 254 -7.12 -6.42 -10.95
N ALA A 255 -6.35 -6.16 -12.01
CA ALA A 255 -6.35 -6.99 -13.21
C ALA A 255 -5.89 -8.43 -12.95
N GLU A 256 -4.80 -8.62 -12.19
CA GLU A 256 -4.30 -9.96 -11.80
C GLU A 256 -5.28 -10.71 -10.89
N ARG A 257 -6.09 -9.98 -10.12
CA ARG A 257 -7.14 -10.53 -9.25
C ARG A 257 -8.44 -10.79 -9.99
N GLY A 258 -8.53 -10.46 -11.28
CA GLY A 258 -9.78 -10.54 -12.05
C GLY A 258 -10.84 -9.54 -11.59
N ILE A 259 -10.43 -8.43 -10.99
CA ILE A 259 -11.30 -7.35 -10.53
C ILE A 259 -11.30 -6.25 -11.59
N ASP A 260 -12.45 -6.01 -12.23
CA ASP A 260 -12.57 -5.00 -13.30
C ASP A 260 -12.68 -3.56 -12.77
N GLU A 261 -12.33 -3.31 -11.52
CA GLU A 261 -12.30 -1.96 -10.98
C GLU A 261 -11.07 -1.20 -11.46
N ILE A 262 -11.29 0.04 -11.90
CA ILE A 262 -10.25 0.93 -12.39
C ILE A 262 -9.49 1.49 -11.18
N PRO A 263 -8.15 1.40 -11.13
CA PRO A 263 -7.38 1.99 -10.04
C PRO A 263 -7.43 3.51 -10.09
N THR A 264 -7.50 4.17 -8.92
CA THR A 264 -7.39 5.62 -8.82
C THR A 264 -5.96 6.08 -9.10
N VAL A 265 -5.80 7.31 -9.60
CA VAL A 265 -4.49 7.91 -9.84
C VAL A 265 -3.96 8.60 -8.59
N HIS A 266 -2.66 8.51 -8.36
CA HIS A 266 -2.00 9.20 -7.27
C HIS A 266 -2.05 10.72 -7.48
N MET A 267 -2.67 11.43 -6.53
CA MET A 267 -2.88 12.87 -6.65
C MET A 267 -1.60 13.69 -6.43
N GLY A 268 -0.76 13.26 -5.50
CA GLY A 268 0.40 14.02 -5.04
C GLY A 268 0.01 15.12 -4.04
N VAL A 269 1.02 15.68 -3.35
CA VAL A 269 0.81 16.62 -2.23
C VAL A 269 0.10 17.89 -2.70
N ALA A 270 0.52 18.48 -3.83
CA ALA A 270 -0.03 19.74 -4.33
C ALA A 270 -1.53 19.62 -4.63
N ALA A 271 -1.93 18.60 -5.43
CA ALA A 271 -3.34 18.37 -5.75
C ALA A 271 -4.18 18.06 -4.50
N CYS A 272 -3.66 17.25 -3.56
CA CYS A 272 -4.34 16.98 -2.30
C CYS A 272 -4.56 18.26 -1.48
N GLN A 273 -3.60 19.18 -1.42
CA GLN A 273 -3.76 20.44 -0.69
C GLN A 273 -4.76 21.38 -1.38
N MET A 274 -4.76 21.42 -2.71
CA MET A 274 -5.75 22.21 -3.47
C MET A 274 -7.18 21.69 -3.23
N GLU A 275 -7.39 20.38 -3.35
CA GLU A 275 -8.71 19.75 -3.10
C GLU A 275 -9.18 19.97 -1.65
N LYS A 276 -8.29 19.92 -0.66
CA LYS A 276 -8.63 20.27 0.75
C LYS A 276 -9.09 21.71 0.93
N LYS A 277 -8.63 22.62 0.06
CA LYS A 277 -9.05 24.04 0.04
C LYS A 277 -10.29 24.26 -0.84
N GLY A 278 -10.93 23.22 -1.36
CA GLY A 278 -12.08 23.31 -2.25
C GLY A 278 -11.74 23.64 -3.70
N ILE A 279 -10.47 23.62 -4.07
CA ILE A 279 -10.02 23.89 -5.45
C ILE A 279 -9.97 22.56 -6.20
N ALA A 280 -10.87 22.39 -7.16
CA ALA A 280 -10.93 21.18 -8.00
C ALA A 280 -9.65 21.04 -8.83
N THR A 281 -9.10 19.83 -8.88
CA THR A 281 -7.92 19.49 -9.70
C THR A 281 -8.28 18.44 -10.74
N GLU A 282 -7.56 18.42 -11.85
CA GLU A 282 -7.76 17.43 -12.91
C GLU A 282 -7.65 15.99 -12.39
N LYS A 283 -6.64 15.71 -11.56
CA LYS A 283 -6.48 14.40 -10.92
C LYS A 283 -7.60 14.06 -9.93
N GLY A 284 -8.08 15.06 -9.18
CA GLY A 284 -9.22 14.90 -8.28
C GLY A 284 -10.50 14.58 -9.04
N GLU A 285 -10.76 15.28 -10.15
CA GLU A 285 -11.92 15.01 -11.01
C GLU A 285 -11.83 13.63 -11.65
N LEU A 286 -10.65 13.26 -12.17
CA LEU A 286 -10.42 11.92 -12.70
C LEU A 286 -10.72 10.83 -11.65
N ASN A 287 -10.25 11.00 -10.42
CA ASN A 287 -10.52 10.05 -9.35
C ASN A 287 -12.01 9.98 -8.97
N ARG A 288 -12.72 11.11 -8.96
CA ARG A 288 -14.19 11.13 -8.78
C ARG A 288 -14.91 10.34 -9.88
N ASN A 289 -14.48 10.50 -11.13
CA ASN A 289 -15.06 9.78 -12.26
C ASN A 289 -14.74 8.27 -12.20
N ILE A 290 -13.52 7.89 -11.82
CA ILE A 290 -13.15 6.50 -11.58
C ILE A 290 -14.02 5.88 -10.47
N GLN A 291 -14.22 6.59 -9.37
CA GLN A 291 -15.07 6.11 -8.27
C GLN A 291 -16.53 5.91 -8.70
N LYS A 292 -17.08 6.83 -9.53
CA LYS A 292 -18.43 6.66 -10.12
C LYS A 292 -18.50 5.43 -11.00
N ALA A 293 -17.51 5.24 -11.89
CA ALA A 293 -17.44 4.09 -12.78
C ALA A 293 -17.33 2.77 -11.99
N ASN A 294 -16.48 2.71 -10.98
CA ASN A 294 -16.32 1.52 -10.13
C ASN A 294 -17.59 1.19 -9.33
N ARG A 295 -18.33 2.22 -8.86
CA ARG A 295 -19.64 2.01 -8.24
C ARG A 295 -20.61 1.34 -9.22
N LEU A 296 -20.70 1.84 -10.44
CA LEU A 296 -21.55 1.25 -11.47
C LEU A 296 -21.15 -0.20 -11.79
N ILE A 297 -19.87 -0.49 -11.90
CA ILE A 297 -19.35 -1.85 -12.10
C ILE A 297 -19.79 -2.79 -10.97
N ARG A 298 -19.69 -2.36 -9.70
CA ARG A 298 -20.16 -3.15 -8.55
C ARG A 298 -21.67 -3.40 -8.58
N GLU A 299 -22.45 -2.38 -8.92
CA GLU A 299 -23.91 -2.50 -9.03
C GLU A 299 -24.31 -3.51 -10.13
N ILE A 300 -23.67 -3.42 -11.31
CA ILE A 300 -23.89 -4.35 -12.42
C ILE A 300 -23.54 -5.79 -12.00
N ARG A 301 -22.39 -5.99 -11.34
CA ARG A 301 -21.99 -7.32 -10.85
C ARG A 301 -22.99 -7.90 -9.85
N ALA A 302 -23.46 -7.08 -8.92
CA ALA A 302 -24.48 -7.52 -7.97
C ALA A 302 -25.76 -7.95 -8.66
N GLN A 303 -26.17 -7.25 -9.73
CA GLN A 303 -27.33 -7.65 -10.53
C GLN A 303 -27.08 -8.95 -11.30
N ILE A 304 -25.89 -9.11 -11.89
CA ILE A 304 -25.51 -10.37 -12.57
C ILE A 304 -25.48 -11.53 -11.58
N GLY A 305 -24.98 -11.34 -10.36
CA GLY A 305 -25.00 -12.35 -9.30
C GLY A 305 -26.43 -12.81 -8.98
N LYS A 306 -27.32 -11.87 -8.73
CA LYS A 306 -28.74 -12.16 -8.46
C LYS A 306 -29.43 -12.88 -9.63
N LEU A 307 -29.07 -12.50 -10.87
CA LEU A 307 -29.62 -13.16 -12.05
C LEU A 307 -29.11 -14.61 -12.17
N LYS A 308 -27.83 -14.86 -11.87
CA LYS A 308 -27.28 -16.22 -11.84
C LYS A 308 -27.93 -17.09 -10.77
N GLU A 309 -28.12 -16.55 -9.56
CA GLU A 309 -28.83 -17.26 -8.47
C GLU A 309 -30.28 -17.61 -8.89
N TRP A 310 -31.01 -16.65 -9.44
CA TRP A 310 -32.34 -16.86 -9.94
C TRP A 310 -32.41 -17.93 -11.04
N ILE A 311 -31.46 -17.91 -12.00
CA ILE A 311 -31.37 -18.95 -13.03
C ILE A 311 -31.09 -20.33 -12.39
N ALA A 312 -30.17 -20.40 -11.44
CA ALA A 312 -29.89 -21.66 -10.73
C ALA A 312 -31.10 -22.21 -9.99
N ASP A 313 -31.88 -21.33 -9.36
CA ASP A 313 -33.13 -21.71 -8.68
C ASP A 313 -34.21 -22.24 -9.66
N LEU A 314 -34.31 -21.63 -10.85
CA LEU A 314 -35.18 -22.11 -11.92
C LEU A 314 -34.81 -23.53 -12.40
N PHE A 315 -33.50 -23.81 -12.55
CA PHE A 315 -33.05 -25.15 -12.92
C PHE A 315 -33.32 -26.17 -11.82
N LYS A 316 -33.09 -25.83 -10.53
CA LYS A 316 -33.45 -26.71 -9.40
C LYS A 316 -34.94 -27.00 -9.32
N ALA A 317 -35.78 -25.97 -9.51
CA ALA A 317 -37.23 -26.14 -9.51
C ALA A 317 -37.71 -27.03 -10.67
N ARG A 318 -36.98 -27.04 -11.79
CA ARG A 318 -37.27 -27.94 -12.93
C ARG A 318 -36.89 -29.40 -12.64
N GLU A 319 -35.81 -29.65 -11.92
CA GLU A 319 -35.37 -31.02 -11.53
C GLU A 319 -36.30 -31.66 -10.48
N THR A 320 -36.94 -30.83 -9.65
CA THR A 320 -37.83 -31.30 -8.59
C THR A 320 -39.32 -31.35 -8.99
N ALA A 321 -39.67 -30.89 -10.18
CA ALA A 321 -41.02 -30.94 -10.69
C ALA A 321 -41.37 -32.39 -11.17
N PRO A 322 -42.53 -33.00 -10.82
CA PRO A 322 -42.93 -34.27 -11.38
C PRO A 322 -43.10 -34.14 -12.90
N GLU A 323 -42.68 -35.17 -13.63
CA GLU A 323 -42.73 -35.25 -15.11
C GLU A 323 -44.14 -34.97 -15.64
N GLN A 324 -44.45 -33.71 -15.89
CA GLN A 324 -45.50 -33.33 -16.83
C GLN A 324 -44.79 -32.93 -18.14
N PRO A 325 -45.33 -33.33 -19.34
CA PRO A 325 -44.67 -33.01 -20.60
C PRO A 325 -44.46 -31.49 -20.72
N PRO A 326 -43.27 -31.05 -21.12
CA PRO A 326 -42.89 -29.65 -20.99
C PRO A 326 -43.70 -28.78 -21.98
N GLN A 327 -44.63 -28.01 -21.47
CA GLN A 327 -44.87 -26.72 -22.10
C GLN A 327 -43.63 -25.88 -21.86
N SER A 328 -42.78 -25.77 -22.87
CA SER A 328 -41.54 -24.97 -22.78
C SER A 328 -41.88 -23.55 -22.33
N PRO A 329 -41.43 -23.10 -21.15
CA PRO A 329 -41.65 -21.72 -20.77
C PRO A 329 -40.90 -20.87 -21.82
N ASN A 330 -41.66 -20.08 -22.55
CA ASN A 330 -41.07 -19.16 -23.54
C ASN A 330 -40.14 -18.22 -22.78
N LEU A 331 -38.85 -18.47 -22.88
CA LEU A 331 -37.81 -17.71 -22.17
C LEU A 331 -37.99 -16.20 -22.46
N ALA A 332 -38.51 -15.84 -23.65
CA ALA A 332 -38.86 -14.49 -24.02
C ALA A 332 -39.95 -13.90 -23.10
N ASN A 333 -40.98 -14.70 -22.76
CA ASN A 333 -42.06 -14.24 -21.87
C ASN A 333 -41.59 -14.05 -20.43
N LEU A 334 -40.65 -14.87 -19.94
CA LEU A 334 -40.04 -14.74 -18.63
C LEU A 334 -39.11 -13.49 -18.60
N LEU A 335 -38.32 -13.27 -19.64
CA LEU A 335 -37.49 -12.11 -19.78
C LEU A 335 -38.33 -10.81 -19.88
N MET A 336 -39.41 -10.84 -20.63
CA MET A 336 -40.33 -9.69 -20.75
C MET A 336 -41.04 -9.41 -19.41
N LYS A 337 -41.39 -10.40 -18.63
CA LYS A 337 -41.97 -10.24 -17.29
C LYS A 337 -40.93 -9.63 -16.32
N TYR A 338 -39.68 -10.07 -16.39
CA TYR A 338 -38.61 -9.50 -15.60
C TYR A 338 -38.35 -8.02 -15.99
N LEU A 339 -38.23 -7.73 -17.29
CA LEU A 339 -38.04 -6.39 -17.80
C LEU A 339 -39.21 -5.45 -17.48
N SER A 340 -40.46 -5.96 -17.48
CA SER A 340 -41.62 -5.17 -17.09
C SER A 340 -41.57 -4.76 -15.62
N VAL A 341 -41.13 -5.65 -14.72
CA VAL A 341 -40.97 -5.38 -13.29
C VAL A 341 -39.84 -4.34 -13.08
N GLN A 342 -38.76 -4.45 -13.82
CA GLN A 342 -37.67 -3.46 -13.72
C GLN A 342 -38.08 -2.09 -14.29
N ARG A 343 -38.82 -2.03 -15.38
CA ARG A 343 -39.39 -0.79 -15.93
C ARG A 343 -40.34 -0.11 -14.94
N GLU A 344 -41.15 -0.88 -14.24
CA GLU A 344 -42.07 -0.34 -13.23
C GLU A 344 -41.33 0.22 -12.03
N LYS A 345 -40.27 -0.46 -11.57
CA LYS A 345 -39.38 0.05 -10.51
C LYS A 345 -38.68 1.34 -10.95
N SER A 346 -38.15 1.41 -12.16
CA SER A 346 -37.52 2.60 -12.70
C SER A 346 -38.51 3.77 -12.87
N ARG A 347 -39.76 3.50 -13.29
CA ARG A 347 -40.82 4.52 -13.34
C ARG A 347 -41.15 5.08 -11.94
N LYS A 348 -41.30 4.22 -10.94
CA LYS A 348 -41.55 4.64 -9.55
C LYS A 348 -40.38 5.45 -9.00
N TYR A 349 -39.15 5.13 -9.41
CA TYR A 349 -37.95 5.88 -9.01
C TYR A 349 -37.92 7.26 -9.67
N SER A 350 -38.20 7.34 -10.98
CA SER A 350 -38.26 8.62 -11.72
C SER A 350 -39.40 9.51 -11.21
N GLN A 351 -40.57 8.95 -10.88
CA GLN A 351 -41.69 9.71 -10.31
C GLN A 351 -41.36 10.25 -8.92
N ARG A 352 -40.71 9.45 -8.06
CA ARG A 352 -40.22 9.93 -6.75
C ARG A 352 -39.16 11.03 -6.91
N TRP A 353 -38.25 10.87 -7.86
CA TRP A 353 -37.22 11.87 -8.14
C TRP A 353 -37.82 13.18 -8.64
N GLN A 354 -38.80 13.14 -9.55
CA GLN A 354 -39.53 14.32 -10.00
C GLN A 354 -40.32 14.99 -8.87
N GLN A 355 -41.03 14.22 -8.02
CA GLN A 355 -41.75 14.77 -6.87
C GLN A 355 -40.86 15.44 -5.82
N GLN A 356 -39.60 15.01 -5.69
CA GLN A 356 -38.64 15.63 -4.81
C GLN A 356 -38.00 16.91 -5.36
N HIS A 357 -37.99 17.10 -6.68
CA HIS A 357 -37.32 18.24 -7.35
C HIS A 357 -38.29 19.25 -7.96
N THR A 358 -39.60 19.02 -7.93
CA THR A 358 -40.64 20.01 -8.28
C THR A 358 -41.20 20.72 -7.05
N ALA A 359 -40.71 20.49 -5.85
CA ALA A 359 -41.09 21.17 -4.63
C ALA A 359 -40.15 22.36 -4.30
N ASP A 360 -39.11 22.60 -5.11
CA ASP A 360 -38.10 23.66 -4.91
C ASP A 360 -38.20 24.77 -6.02
N GLU A 361 -39.29 24.82 -6.81
CA GLU A 361 -39.72 25.98 -7.58
C GLU A 361 -41.00 26.56 -6.91
#